data_671972b6c48c4578255fe810b4b936da
#
_entry.id   671972b6c48c4578255fe810b4b936da
#
_cell.length_a   1.000
_cell.length_b   1.000
_cell.length_c   1.000
_cell.angle_alpha   90.00
_cell.angle_beta   90.00
_cell.angle_gamma   90.00
#
_symmetry.space_group_name_H-M   'P 1'
#
loop_
_entity.id
_entity.type
_entity.pdbx_description
1 polymer ?
#
loop_
_entity_poly.entity_id
_entity_poly.type
_entity_poly.pdbx_seq_one_letter_code
_entity_poly.pdbx_strand_id
1 'polypeptide(L)'
;MGNVFWCSVILESIDKRDLRELLCMGLMTHDGMWFYNLFQECGAKTASTLNRAAIQSMSTFEVPRLKKVMGVDEVTTYEQLKTSSKGAFELIGADFMQFRRQYPGNNVVRCDAPEGQCFAYKGVKRIGALDDYDCGIFYRVEAWLKALGIGFRVTPEVHGCLMYQGKHGYREYTLDM
;
A
#
# COMPACT_ATOMS: atom_id res chain seq x y z
N MET A 1 -17.61 39.80 1.69
CA MET A 1 -16.79 38.75 2.33
C MET A 1 -17.75 37.69 2.83
N GLY A 2 -18.01 36.67 2.01
CA GLY A 2 -18.88 35.54 2.35
C GLY A 2 -18.07 34.52 3.14
N ASN A 3 -18.44 34.29 4.37
CA ASN A 3 -17.81 33.30 5.24
C ASN A 3 -18.00 31.88 4.69
N VAL A 4 -16.91 31.19 4.46
CA VAL A 4 -16.82 29.76 4.13
C VAL A 4 -17.16 28.95 5.40
N PHE A 5 -18.40 29.00 5.86
CA PHE A 5 -18.87 28.29 7.07
C PHE A 5 -19.38 26.86 6.79
N TRP A 6 -19.38 26.41 5.54
CA TRP A 6 -19.98 25.12 5.17
C TRP A 6 -19.04 23.91 5.36
N CYS A 7 -17.73 24.12 5.51
CA CYS A 7 -16.76 23.01 5.56
C CYS A 7 -16.55 22.39 6.94
N SER A 8 -16.79 23.13 8.04
CA SER A 8 -16.45 22.64 9.38
C SER A 8 -17.49 21.63 9.91
N VAL A 9 -18.78 21.85 9.65
CA VAL A 9 -19.85 21.06 10.25
C VAL A 9 -19.84 19.59 9.80
N ILE A 10 -19.57 19.31 8.53
CA ILE A 10 -19.54 17.93 8.01
C ILE A 10 -18.33 17.19 8.55
N LEU A 11 -17.15 17.82 8.57
CA LEU A 11 -15.92 17.18 9.07
C LEU A 11 -15.97 16.89 10.57
N GLU A 12 -16.69 17.70 11.35
CA GLU A 12 -16.88 17.48 12.78
C GLU A 12 -17.88 16.36 13.08
N SER A 13 -18.83 16.10 12.18
CA SER A 13 -19.88 15.10 12.36
C SER A 13 -19.57 13.74 11.76
N ILE A 14 -18.61 13.64 10.82
CA ILE A 14 -18.25 12.37 10.18
C ILE A 14 -17.32 11.55 11.08
N ASP A 15 -17.57 10.24 11.18
CA ASP A 15 -16.65 9.34 11.86
C ASP A 15 -15.29 9.29 11.16
N LYS A 16 -14.19 9.25 11.93
CA LYS A 16 -12.83 9.25 11.39
C LYS A 16 -12.55 8.01 10.53
N ARG A 17 -13.18 6.88 10.83
CA ARG A 17 -13.06 5.65 10.03
C ARG A 17 -13.75 5.84 8.69
N ASP A 18 -14.97 6.39 8.67
CA ASP A 18 -15.72 6.64 7.44
C ASP A 18 -15.01 7.66 6.55
N LEU A 19 -14.44 8.72 7.15
CA LEU A 19 -13.63 9.69 6.44
C LEU A 19 -12.40 9.04 5.81
N ARG A 20 -11.68 8.21 6.56
CA ARG A 20 -10.52 7.47 6.07
C ARG A 20 -10.89 6.52 4.93
N GLU A 21 -11.98 5.74 5.10
CA GLU A 21 -12.49 4.84 4.05
C GLU A 21 -12.78 5.61 2.76
N LEU A 22 -13.48 6.75 2.87
CA LEU A 22 -13.82 7.60 1.72
C LEU A 22 -12.57 8.12 1.01
N LEU A 23 -11.59 8.66 1.74
CA LEU A 23 -10.36 9.20 1.18
C LEU A 23 -9.48 8.11 0.55
N CYS A 24 -9.34 6.97 1.23
CA CYS A 24 -8.61 5.83 0.71
C CYS A 24 -9.26 5.25 -0.55
N MET A 25 -10.58 5.16 -0.57
CA MET A 25 -11.32 4.68 -1.75
C MET A 25 -11.16 5.64 -2.94
N GLY A 26 -11.23 6.95 -2.70
CA GLY A 26 -10.97 7.97 -3.72
C GLY A 26 -9.57 7.85 -4.31
N LEU A 27 -8.54 7.77 -3.45
CA LEU A 27 -7.15 7.60 -3.87
C LEU A 27 -6.95 6.31 -4.69
N MET A 28 -7.46 5.17 -4.19
CA MET A 28 -7.30 3.89 -4.90
C MET A 28 -8.09 3.83 -6.21
N THR A 29 -9.23 4.52 -6.28
CA THR A 29 -9.99 4.65 -7.53
C THR A 29 -9.23 5.47 -8.55
N HIS A 30 -8.67 6.62 -8.15
CA HIS A 30 -7.84 7.45 -9.03
C HIS A 30 -6.62 6.67 -9.54
N ASP A 31 -5.91 5.99 -8.63
CA ASP A 31 -4.72 5.20 -8.95
C ASP A 31 -5.06 4.04 -9.91
N GLY A 32 -6.16 3.34 -9.64
CA GLY A 32 -6.66 2.28 -10.51
C GLY A 32 -7.07 2.78 -11.91
N MET A 33 -7.71 3.95 -12.00
CA MET A 33 -8.07 4.55 -13.31
C MET A 33 -6.84 5.05 -14.05
N TRP A 34 -5.85 5.60 -13.36
CA TRP A 34 -4.57 5.96 -13.94
C TRP A 34 -3.86 4.74 -14.54
N PHE A 35 -3.77 3.64 -13.76
CA PHE A 35 -3.20 2.37 -14.24
C PHE A 35 -3.98 1.83 -15.44
N TYR A 36 -5.31 1.86 -15.41
CA TYR A 36 -6.16 1.40 -16.52
C TYR A 36 -5.88 2.17 -17.81
N ASN A 37 -5.82 3.50 -17.76
CA ASN A 37 -5.54 4.31 -18.95
C ASN A 37 -4.13 4.07 -19.48
N LEU A 38 -3.12 3.93 -18.61
CA LEU A 38 -1.77 3.54 -19.03
C LEU A 38 -1.77 2.14 -19.68
N PHE A 39 -2.52 1.20 -19.11
CA PHE A 39 -2.65 -0.14 -19.70
C PHE A 39 -3.25 -0.10 -21.11
N GLN A 40 -4.30 0.70 -21.33
CA GLN A 40 -4.91 0.87 -22.65
C GLN A 40 -3.94 1.48 -23.68
N GLU A 41 -3.15 2.47 -23.28
CA GLU A 41 -2.26 3.21 -24.18
C GLU A 41 -0.91 2.50 -24.41
N CYS A 42 -0.34 1.86 -23.38
CA CYS A 42 1.04 1.40 -23.38
C CYS A 42 1.21 -0.10 -23.08
N GLY A 43 0.13 -0.82 -22.82
CA GLY A 43 0.13 -2.23 -22.42
C GLY A 43 0.54 -2.46 -20.95
N ALA A 44 0.27 -3.68 -20.47
CA ALA A 44 0.41 -4.04 -19.05
C ALA A 44 1.84 -3.91 -18.52
N LYS A 45 2.85 -4.30 -19.29
CA LYS A 45 4.25 -4.24 -18.89
C LYS A 45 4.71 -2.80 -18.63
N THR A 46 4.40 -1.88 -19.53
CA THR A 46 4.75 -0.46 -19.38
C THR A 46 3.96 0.16 -18.23
N ALA A 47 2.66 -0.11 -18.14
CA ALA A 47 1.80 0.36 -17.04
C ALA A 47 2.33 -0.13 -15.68
N SER A 48 2.70 -1.39 -15.54
CA SER A 48 3.28 -1.94 -14.30
C SER A 48 4.62 -1.28 -13.94
N THR A 49 5.48 -1.04 -14.93
CA THR A 49 6.77 -0.36 -14.71
C THR A 49 6.56 1.07 -14.19
N LEU A 50 5.68 1.84 -14.82
CA LEU A 50 5.38 3.23 -14.43
C LEU A 50 4.68 3.29 -13.08
N ASN A 51 3.76 2.37 -12.79
CA ASN A 51 3.11 2.25 -11.49
C ASN A 51 4.13 2.00 -10.36
N ARG A 52 5.07 1.09 -10.55
CA ARG A 52 6.15 0.84 -9.58
C ARG A 52 7.05 2.06 -9.40
N ALA A 53 7.38 2.77 -10.46
CA ALA A 53 8.16 4.01 -10.38
C ALA A 53 7.41 5.09 -9.58
N ALA A 54 6.11 5.24 -9.81
CA ALA A 54 5.26 6.16 -9.04
C ALA A 54 5.20 5.79 -7.56
N ILE A 55 5.01 4.51 -7.22
CA ILE A 55 5.03 4.00 -5.84
C ILE A 55 6.37 4.29 -5.17
N GLN A 56 7.49 4.06 -5.86
CA GLN A 56 8.82 4.34 -5.33
C GLN A 56 9.00 5.84 -5.04
N SER A 57 8.59 6.69 -5.96
CA SER A 57 8.65 8.15 -5.77
C SER A 57 7.74 8.62 -4.65
N MET A 58 6.49 8.12 -4.59
CA MET A 58 5.52 8.46 -3.56
C MET A 58 6.04 8.12 -2.16
N SER A 59 6.69 6.97 -1.99
CA SER A 59 7.18 6.51 -0.68
C SER A 59 8.18 7.47 -0.06
N THR A 60 8.97 8.21 -0.86
CA THR A 60 9.93 9.20 -0.37
C THR A 60 9.26 10.43 0.28
N PHE A 61 8.01 10.70 -0.06
CA PHE A 61 7.20 11.76 0.56
C PHE A 61 6.26 11.22 1.65
N GLU A 62 5.69 10.05 1.43
CA GLU A 62 4.69 9.46 2.31
C GLU A 62 5.30 9.04 3.65
N VAL A 63 6.42 8.34 3.63
CA VAL A 63 7.08 7.84 4.85
C VAL A 63 7.49 8.99 5.79
N PRO A 64 8.14 10.07 5.36
CA PRO A 64 8.43 11.21 6.23
C PRO A 64 7.17 11.89 6.79
N ARG A 65 6.09 12.00 5.99
CA ARG A 65 4.83 12.58 6.45
C ARG A 65 4.18 11.73 7.54
N LEU A 66 4.14 10.41 7.37
CA LEU A 66 3.62 9.49 8.37
C LEU A 66 4.46 9.52 9.65
N LYS A 67 5.79 9.49 9.54
CA LYS A 67 6.69 9.65 10.69
C LYS A 67 6.37 10.93 11.48
N LYS A 68 6.25 12.06 10.78
CA LYS A 68 5.91 13.35 11.38
C LYS A 68 4.57 13.32 12.13
N VAL A 69 3.51 12.77 11.51
CA VAL A 69 2.18 12.69 12.13
C VAL A 69 2.17 11.78 13.35
N MET A 70 2.95 10.70 13.33
CA MET A 70 3.05 9.74 14.42
C MET A 70 4.06 10.16 15.52
N GLY A 71 4.81 11.26 15.33
CA GLY A 71 5.87 11.67 16.26
C GLY A 71 7.05 10.68 16.31
N VAL A 72 7.37 10.05 15.17
CA VAL A 72 8.46 9.06 15.07
C VAL A 72 9.65 9.70 14.35
N ASP A 73 10.79 9.80 15.01
CA ASP A 73 12.00 10.37 14.41
C ASP A 73 12.79 9.31 13.61
N GLU A 74 13.05 8.16 14.21
CA GLU A 74 13.81 7.08 13.59
C GLU A 74 13.15 5.72 13.80
N VAL A 75 13.43 4.80 12.89
CA VAL A 75 12.99 3.40 12.96
C VAL A 75 14.23 2.52 12.78
N THR A 76 14.87 2.18 13.90
CA THR A 76 16.13 1.43 13.93
C THR A 76 15.99 0.03 14.52
N THR A 77 14.84 -0.28 15.14
CA THR A 77 14.57 -1.58 15.73
C THR A 77 13.29 -2.20 15.19
N TYR A 78 13.21 -3.52 15.26
CA TYR A 78 12.02 -4.27 14.84
C TYR A 78 10.74 -3.85 15.57
N GLU A 79 10.82 -3.58 16.88
CA GLU A 79 9.64 -3.13 17.66
C GLU A 79 9.21 -1.70 17.27
N GLN A 80 10.15 -0.82 16.95
CA GLN A 80 9.82 0.50 16.41
C GLN A 80 9.15 0.38 15.03
N LEU A 81 9.67 -0.48 14.14
CA LEU A 81 9.04 -0.73 12.85
C LEU A 81 7.63 -1.28 13.01
N LYS A 82 7.44 -2.27 13.88
CA LYS A 82 6.14 -2.87 14.17
C LYS A 82 5.13 -1.83 14.66
N THR A 83 5.52 -0.98 15.60
CA THR A 83 4.67 0.08 16.14
C THR A 83 4.34 1.14 15.08
N SER A 84 5.36 1.65 14.38
CA SER A 84 5.19 2.66 13.33
C SER A 84 4.36 2.12 12.16
N SER A 85 4.59 0.88 11.76
CA SER A 85 3.84 0.24 10.69
C SER A 85 2.35 0.05 11.04
N LYS A 86 2.03 -0.32 12.30
CA LYS A 86 0.65 -0.39 12.77
C LYS A 86 -0.01 0.99 12.72
N GLY A 87 0.62 2.01 13.30
CA GLY A 87 0.10 3.39 13.28
C GLY A 87 -0.09 3.94 11.87
N ALA A 88 0.87 3.71 10.97
CA ALA A 88 0.73 4.10 9.57
C ALA A 88 -0.50 3.45 8.91
N PHE A 89 -0.76 2.16 9.19
CA PHE A 89 -1.93 1.47 8.66
C PHE A 89 -3.25 1.97 9.24
N GLU A 90 -3.27 2.40 10.48
CA GLU A 90 -4.44 3.05 11.07
C GLU A 90 -4.77 4.37 10.38
N LEU A 91 -3.76 5.07 9.85
CA LEU A 91 -3.92 6.35 9.15
C LEU A 91 -4.35 6.20 7.69
N ILE A 92 -3.76 5.23 6.97
CA ILE A 92 -3.92 5.12 5.51
C ILE A 92 -4.42 3.76 5.02
N GLY A 93 -4.66 2.83 5.91
CA GLY A 93 -5.30 1.55 5.58
C GLY A 93 -6.82 1.67 5.59
N ALA A 94 -7.49 0.95 4.72
CA ALA A 94 -8.93 0.90 4.63
C ALA A 94 -9.42 -0.56 4.68
N ASP A 95 -10.62 -0.78 5.20
CA ASP A 95 -11.16 -2.12 5.43
C ASP A 95 -11.36 -2.90 4.11
N PHE A 96 -11.71 -2.19 3.02
CA PHE A 96 -11.88 -2.82 1.71
C PHE A 96 -10.58 -3.40 1.12
N MET A 97 -9.41 -2.97 1.60
CA MET A 97 -8.11 -3.45 1.09
C MET A 97 -7.85 -4.91 1.46
N GLN A 98 -8.44 -5.39 2.55
CA GLN A 98 -8.29 -6.77 3.05
C GLN A 98 -6.82 -7.22 3.16
N PHE A 99 -5.92 -6.27 3.43
CA PHE A 99 -4.49 -6.50 3.53
C PHE A 99 -4.07 -6.62 4.99
N ARG A 100 -3.41 -7.73 5.35
CA ARG A 100 -3.02 -8.04 6.72
C ARG A 100 -1.51 -8.00 6.87
N ARG A 101 -1.06 -7.62 8.06
CA ARG A 101 0.33 -7.67 8.48
C ARG A 101 0.47 -8.45 9.76
N GLN A 102 1.50 -9.28 9.81
CA GLN A 102 1.85 -10.09 10.96
C GLN A 102 3.32 -9.85 11.28
N TYR A 103 3.65 -9.94 12.55
CA TYR A 103 4.99 -9.73 13.09
C TYR A 103 5.39 -10.95 13.93
N PRO A 104 5.81 -12.07 13.30
CA PRO A 104 6.07 -13.32 13.99
C PRO A 104 7.32 -13.28 14.89
N GLY A 105 8.11 -12.21 14.85
CA GLY A 105 9.41 -12.10 15.51
C GLY A 105 10.57 -12.37 14.56
N ASN A 106 11.79 -12.47 15.10
CA ASN A 106 13.02 -12.75 14.34
C ASN A 106 13.23 -11.80 13.15
N ASN A 107 12.90 -10.52 13.33
CA ASN A 107 12.97 -9.49 12.29
C ASN A 107 12.17 -9.83 11.02
N VAL A 108 11.07 -10.56 11.14
CA VAL A 108 10.22 -10.94 10.02
C VAL A 108 8.92 -10.12 10.03
N VAL A 109 8.60 -9.54 8.90
CA VAL A 109 7.27 -8.94 8.63
C VAL A 109 6.59 -9.79 7.56
N ARG A 110 5.42 -10.32 7.87
CA ARG A 110 4.59 -11.06 6.92
C ARG A 110 3.42 -10.19 6.49
N CYS A 111 3.23 -10.08 5.19
CA CYS A 111 2.11 -9.37 4.58
C CYS A 111 1.30 -10.33 3.74
N ASP A 112 -0.02 -10.35 3.91
CA ASP A 112 -0.90 -11.25 3.16
C ASP A 112 -2.27 -10.61 2.88
N ALA A 113 -2.96 -11.19 1.91
CA ALA A 113 -4.38 -10.95 1.65
C ALA A 113 -5.11 -12.30 1.57
N PRO A 114 -6.34 -12.42 2.10
CA PRO A 114 -7.14 -13.63 1.96
C PRO A 114 -7.32 -14.00 0.50
N GLU A 115 -7.46 -15.29 0.21
CA GLU A 115 -7.62 -15.80 -1.14
C GLU A 115 -8.77 -15.09 -1.88
N GLY A 116 -8.47 -14.62 -3.10
CA GLY A 116 -9.41 -13.87 -3.93
C GLY A 116 -9.80 -12.49 -3.40
N GLN A 117 -9.33 -12.03 -2.22
CA GLN A 117 -9.80 -10.81 -1.60
C GLN A 117 -8.90 -9.58 -1.82
N CYS A 118 -7.71 -9.74 -2.35
CA CYS A 118 -6.84 -8.60 -2.68
C CYS A 118 -7.55 -7.65 -3.65
N PHE A 119 -7.70 -6.38 -3.25
CA PHE A 119 -8.40 -5.37 -4.06
C PHE A 119 -7.69 -5.10 -5.39
N ALA A 120 -6.36 -5.09 -5.41
CA ALA A 120 -5.59 -4.90 -6.63
C ALA A 120 -5.77 -6.09 -7.59
N TYR A 121 -5.77 -7.34 -7.10
CA TYR A 121 -6.09 -8.51 -7.91
C TYR A 121 -7.47 -8.41 -8.54
N LYS A 122 -8.49 -8.03 -7.76
CA LYS A 122 -9.86 -7.83 -8.28
C LYS A 122 -9.92 -6.74 -9.35
N GLY A 123 -9.24 -5.62 -9.14
CA GLY A 123 -9.19 -4.50 -10.08
C GLY A 123 -8.50 -4.87 -11.39
N VAL A 124 -7.28 -5.44 -11.30
CA VAL A 124 -6.48 -5.82 -12.48
C VAL A 124 -7.13 -6.98 -13.26
N LYS A 125 -7.78 -7.93 -12.56
CA LYS A 125 -8.57 -8.99 -13.19
C LYS A 125 -9.73 -8.41 -14.03
N ARG A 126 -10.43 -7.41 -13.49
CA ARG A 126 -11.56 -6.77 -14.19
C ARG A 126 -11.17 -6.16 -15.51
N ILE A 127 -9.96 -5.61 -15.63
CA ILE A 127 -9.45 -4.98 -16.85
C ILE A 127 -8.65 -5.94 -17.75
N GLY A 128 -8.51 -7.21 -17.38
CA GLY A 128 -7.82 -8.23 -18.19
C GLY A 128 -6.30 -8.08 -18.26
N ALA A 129 -5.66 -7.45 -17.26
CA ALA A 129 -4.23 -7.12 -17.29
C ALA A 129 -3.36 -8.00 -16.36
N LEU A 130 -3.86 -9.17 -15.90
CA LEU A 130 -3.17 -10.00 -14.91
C LEU A 130 -1.89 -10.69 -15.44
N ASP A 131 -1.84 -11.01 -16.71
CA ASP A 131 -0.74 -11.80 -17.30
C ASP A 131 0.62 -11.10 -17.14
N ASP A 132 0.64 -9.78 -17.36
CA ASP A 132 1.86 -8.97 -17.29
C ASP A 132 1.85 -7.99 -16.10
N TYR A 133 0.96 -8.21 -15.12
CA TYR A 133 0.86 -7.34 -13.96
C TYR A 133 1.91 -7.66 -12.89
N ASP A 134 2.77 -6.70 -12.59
CA ASP A 134 3.65 -6.73 -11.42
C ASP A 134 2.95 -6.11 -10.20
N CYS A 135 2.96 -6.87 -9.08
CA CYS A 135 2.22 -6.50 -7.89
C CYS A 135 2.71 -5.19 -7.23
N GLY A 136 1.93 -4.12 -7.37
CA GLY A 136 2.20 -2.83 -6.74
C GLY A 136 2.02 -2.84 -5.21
N ILE A 137 1.14 -3.70 -4.67
CA ILE A 137 0.84 -3.73 -3.23
C ILE A 137 2.06 -4.18 -2.41
N PHE A 138 2.65 -5.31 -2.77
CA PHE A 138 3.87 -5.77 -2.10
C PHE A 138 5.06 -4.86 -2.40
N TYR A 139 5.13 -4.33 -3.62
CA TYR A 139 6.16 -3.37 -3.97
C TYR A 139 6.09 -2.08 -3.12
N ARG A 140 4.89 -1.63 -2.72
CA ARG A 140 4.74 -0.49 -1.80
C ARG A 140 5.35 -0.78 -0.43
N VAL A 141 5.21 -2.00 0.10
CA VAL A 141 5.88 -2.40 1.35
C VAL A 141 7.40 -2.31 1.19
N GLU A 142 7.93 -2.83 0.08
CA GLU A 142 9.37 -2.77 -0.24
C GLU A 142 9.86 -1.31 -0.38
N ALA A 143 9.09 -0.46 -1.05
CA ALA A 143 9.40 0.95 -1.21
C ALA A 143 9.43 1.70 0.14
N TRP A 144 8.54 1.35 1.06
CA TRP A 144 8.53 1.90 2.41
C TRP A 144 9.75 1.46 3.23
N LEU A 145 10.11 0.18 3.19
CA LEU A 145 11.31 -0.32 3.86
C LEU A 145 12.57 0.39 3.34
N LYS A 146 12.68 0.55 2.02
CA LYS A 146 13.78 1.33 1.39
C LYS A 146 13.77 2.79 1.84
N ALA A 147 12.61 3.44 1.91
CA ALA A 147 12.50 4.84 2.35
C ALA A 147 12.83 5.02 3.85
N LEU A 148 12.71 3.96 4.65
CA LEU A 148 13.16 3.88 6.03
C LEU A 148 14.66 3.54 6.17
N GLY A 149 15.36 3.22 5.07
CA GLY A 149 16.76 2.79 5.09
C GLY A 149 16.96 1.35 5.60
N ILE A 150 15.90 0.53 5.60
CA ILE A 150 15.93 -0.84 6.12
C ILE A 150 16.20 -1.81 4.98
N GLY A 151 17.31 -2.57 5.10
CA GLY A 151 17.62 -3.71 4.22
C GLY A 151 16.68 -4.88 4.49
N PHE A 152 16.36 -5.66 3.45
CA PHE A 152 15.48 -6.81 3.59
C PHE A 152 15.70 -7.87 2.51
N ARG A 153 15.31 -9.10 2.82
CA ARG A 153 15.14 -10.21 1.86
C ARG A 153 13.67 -10.58 1.78
N VAL A 154 13.20 -10.94 0.59
CA VAL A 154 11.80 -11.28 0.31
C VAL A 154 11.64 -12.76 0.06
N THR A 155 10.62 -13.37 0.66
CA THR A 155 10.25 -14.78 0.43
C THR A 155 8.72 -14.88 0.28
N PRO A 156 8.20 -15.52 -0.75
CA PRO A 156 8.89 -15.98 -1.94
C PRO A 156 9.31 -14.83 -2.86
N GLU A 157 10.42 -14.99 -3.58
CA GLU A 157 10.74 -14.14 -4.72
C GLU A 157 9.83 -14.54 -5.89
N VAL A 158 8.88 -13.70 -6.21
CA VAL A 158 7.94 -13.95 -7.31
C VAL A 158 7.68 -12.65 -8.06
N HIS A 159 7.77 -12.73 -9.37
CA HIS A 159 7.31 -11.69 -10.27
C HIS A 159 5.81 -11.87 -10.57
N GLY A 160 5.10 -10.78 -10.75
CA GLY A 160 3.68 -10.83 -11.08
C GLY A 160 2.76 -10.92 -9.86
N CYS A 161 1.54 -11.37 -10.09
CA CYS A 161 0.52 -11.52 -9.07
C CYS A 161 0.50 -12.94 -8.50
N LEU A 162 0.92 -13.11 -7.24
CA LEU A 162 0.89 -14.41 -6.55
C LEU A 162 -0.49 -15.07 -6.55
N MET A 163 -1.54 -14.27 -6.39
CA MET A 163 -2.92 -14.76 -6.33
C MET A 163 -3.38 -15.27 -7.70
N TYR A 164 -2.94 -14.63 -8.78
CA TYR A 164 -3.20 -15.09 -10.14
C TYR A 164 -2.47 -16.40 -10.47
N GLN A 165 -1.29 -16.59 -9.89
CA GLN A 165 -0.50 -17.82 -10.06
C GLN A 165 -1.02 -18.99 -9.20
N GLY A 166 -2.19 -18.89 -8.60
CA GLY A 166 -2.76 -19.93 -7.76
C GLY A 166 -2.03 -20.11 -6.42
N LYS A 167 -1.24 -19.12 -6.00
CA LYS A 167 -0.52 -19.11 -4.73
C LYS A 167 -1.25 -18.20 -3.75
N HIS A 168 -1.10 -18.47 -2.44
CA HIS A 168 -1.56 -17.53 -1.44
C HIS A 168 -0.84 -16.20 -1.63
N GLY A 169 -1.60 -15.10 -1.66
CA GLY A 169 -1.05 -13.76 -1.82
C GLY A 169 -0.32 -13.30 -0.55
N TYR A 170 0.84 -13.88 -0.24
CA TYR A 170 1.65 -13.45 0.90
C TYR A 170 3.12 -13.24 0.51
N ARG A 171 3.79 -12.37 1.25
CA ARG A 171 5.25 -12.22 1.27
C ARG A 171 5.75 -12.04 2.69
N GLU A 172 6.91 -12.61 2.95
CA GLU A 172 7.69 -12.38 4.17
C GLU A 172 8.92 -11.55 3.82
N TYR A 173 9.18 -10.57 4.66
CA TYR A 173 10.33 -9.70 4.60
C TYR A 173 11.20 -9.98 5.83
N THR A 174 12.36 -10.61 5.63
CA THR A 174 13.38 -10.74 6.68
C THR A 174 14.23 -9.49 6.66
N LEU A 175 14.24 -8.74 7.76
CA LEU A 175 14.83 -7.40 7.86
C LEU A 175 16.26 -7.47 8.40
N ASP A 176 17.12 -6.61 7.88
CA ASP A 176 18.48 -6.40 8.35
C ASP A 176 18.46 -5.32 9.46
N MET A 177 18.07 -5.72 10.70
CA MET A 177 17.92 -4.85 11.87
C MET A 177 18.56 -5.48 13.12
#